data_5e1ebaaa43aa10837663cdfb0863d9c6
#
_entry.id   5e1ebaaa43aa10837663cdfb0863d9c6
#
_cell.length_a   1.000
_cell.length_b   1.000
_cell.length_c   1.000
_cell.angle_alpha   90.00
_cell.angle_beta   90.00
_cell.angle_gamma   90.00
#
_symmetry.space_group_name_H-M   'P 1'
#
loop_
_entity.id
_entity.type
_entity.pdbx_description
1 polymer ?
#
loop_
_entity_poly.entity_id
_entity_poly.type
_entity_poly.pdbx_seq_one_letter_code
_entity_poly.pdbx_strand_id
1 'polypeptide(L)'
;MSAPARAGTLTAAGTPYDPRAARGAIIVLAVMALMVTYVETMVLPAFKAFVLFFDDAPTTTVVWIVSAYLLVGTVATPIFGKLGDKYGKKRMILFVMGLYAVAVSIAGFTPTIGAALGVSTGNQIYLLIGARAFQGLGMGMFPLAFAMLPEVFPAARVGQAQGIVSAMFATGAALGLVGGGYIASTYGWQLTYHTVTPIAILLVILAYWNLRESPYLSPKPIDIPGISSLGLALAMTLFGLTEGVYWGWTNFSAVSFAGIPWGVPEFFLLALGFTAFFLYWEPRASTPVVSFKALKERNIWISNVNGVIIGVGMFLIFVTLTILVEDPYPPGFGYSEFQMGLVAAPSALGMLAFAPLWGRWVAAKGPKPVMLAGFAIMGLGALGLALFHATIVELMLFAIPSLVGNVAVLIAMSNVIVLTASPKDLGIQTGMNQTFRNLGSAVGPVLAATLTASFATTILLRVAPPPVPPIPISVPAITGFVILFELTAAVAVVGLVLSLGLRNYRFRADGTRAGAPSTAPGEPAARPGEPAPAVSADQWT
;
A
#
# COMPACT_ATOMS: atom_id res chain seq x y z
N MET A 1 39.02 -20.72 -38.81
CA MET A 1 38.98 -19.66 -37.79
C MET A 1 37.50 -19.50 -37.37
N SER A 2 37.10 -20.12 -36.29
CA SER A 2 35.76 -20.01 -35.73
C SER A 2 35.64 -18.67 -35.02
N ALA A 3 34.62 -17.87 -35.39
CA ALA A 3 34.31 -16.60 -34.73
C ALA A 3 34.12 -16.84 -33.23
N PRO A 4 34.63 -15.96 -32.34
CA PRO A 4 34.42 -16.09 -30.92
C PRO A 4 32.93 -15.98 -30.63
N ALA A 5 32.40 -16.92 -29.84
CA ALA A 5 31.04 -16.88 -29.34
C ALA A 5 30.82 -15.54 -28.66
N ARG A 6 29.79 -14.78 -29.10
CA ARG A 6 29.38 -13.52 -28.43
C ARG A 6 29.16 -13.84 -26.96
N ALA A 7 29.94 -13.20 -26.08
CA ALA A 7 29.75 -13.29 -24.66
C ALA A 7 28.26 -12.94 -24.36
N GLY A 8 27.50 -13.92 -23.86
CA GLY A 8 26.07 -13.77 -23.61
C GLY A 8 25.85 -12.64 -22.61
N THR A 9 24.85 -11.80 -22.85
CA THR A 9 24.44 -10.75 -21.90
C THR A 9 24.10 -11.41 -20.56
N LEU A 10 24.66 -10.90 -19.45
CA LEU A 10 24.37 -11.39 -18.10
C LEU A 10 23.21 -10.58 -17.48
N THR A 11 22.48 -11.20 -16.58
CA THR A 11 21.53 -10.53 -15.69
C THR A 11 22.28 -9.67 -14.66
N ALA A 12 21.59 -8.83 -13.94
CA ALA A 12 22.19 -8.02 -12.87
C ALA A 12 22.76 -8.88 -11.73
N ALA A 13 22.27 -10.11 -11.58
CA ALA A 13 22.76 -11.09 -10.62
C ALA A 13 23.89 -12.00 -11.19
N GLY A 14 24.35 -11.77 -12.43
CA GLY A 14 25.46 -12.49 -13.03
C GLY A 14 25.10 -13.83 -13.70
N THR A 15 23.83 -14.18 -13.82
CA THR A 15 23.37 -15.38 -14.56
C THR A 15 23.17 -15.07 -16.05
N PRO A 16 23.23 -16.09 -16.95
CA PRO A 16 22.95 -15.88 -18.38
C PRO A 16 21.54 -15.32 -18.60
N TYR A 17 21.43 -14.22 -19.36
CA TYR A 17 20.15 -13.60 -19.70
C TYR A 17 19.37 -14.41 -20.72
N ASP A 18 18.14 -14.78 -20.34
CA ASP A 18 17.19 -15.45 -21.22
C ASP A 18 15.98 -14.52 -21.49
N PRO A 19 15.85 -13.97 -22.71
CA PRO A 19 14.77 -13.04 -23.03
C PRO A 19 13.36 -13.65 -22.92
N ARG A 20 13.21 -14.96 -23.11
CA ARG A 20 11.90 -15.63 -23.00
C ARG A 20 11.48 -15.77 -21.55
N ALA A 21 12.39 -16.24 -20.70
CA ALA A 21 12.16 -16.33 -19.27
C ALA A 21 11.88 -14.94 -18.65
N ALA A 22 12.64 -13.91 -19.06
CA ALA A 22 12.44 -12.54 -18.58
C ALA A 22 11.07 -11.97 -18.99
N ARG A 23 10.59 -12.24 -20.22
CA ARG A 23 9.23 -11.84 -20.65
C ARG A 23 8.15 -12.56 -19.84
N GLY A 24 8.26 -13.87 -19.66
CA GLY A 24 7.31 -14.64 -18.85
C GLY A 24 7.25 -14.12 -17.41
N ALA A 25 8.41 -13.92 -16.79
CA ALA A 25 8.50 -13.42 -15.43
C ALA A 25 7.87 -12.03 -15.28
N ILE A 26 8.20 -11.04 -16.15
CA ILE A 26 7.68 -9.68 -16.02
C ILE A 26 6.16 -9.63 -16.21
N ILE A 27 5.61 -10.39 -17.15
CA ILE A 27 4.16 -10.44 -17.38
C ILE A 27 3.47 -10.99 -16.13
N VAL A 28 3.92 -12.11 -15.60
CA VAL A 28 3.30 -12.74 -14.44
C VAL A 28 3.39 -11.82 -13.20
N LEU A 29 4.58 -11.29 -12.90
CA LEU A 29 4.77 -10.40 -11.75
C LEU A 29 3.99 -9.10 -11.87
N ALA A 30 3.89 -8.52 -13.07
CA ALA A 30 3.14 -7.31 -13.33
C ALA A 30 1.62 -7.53 -13.20
N VAL A 31 1.09 -8.65 -13.73
CA VAL A 31 -0.35 -8.98 -13.59
C VAL A 31 -0.69 -9.35 -12.14
N MET A 32 0.22 -10.00 -11.40
CA MET A 32 0.05 -10.23 -9.97
C MET A 32 -0.02 -8.91 -9.18
N ALA A 33 0.86 -7.94 -9.48
CA ALA A 33 0.83 -6.63 -8.86
C ALA A 33 -0.50 -5.90 -9.16
N LEU A 34 -0.98 -5.96 -10.41
CA LEU A 34 -2.27 -5.41 -10.79
C LEU A 34 -3.40 -6.07 -10.00
N MET A 35 -3.45 -7.41 -9.94
CA MET A 35 -4.51 -8.13 -9.25
C MET A 35 -4.54 -7.83 -7.75
N VAL A 36 -3.39 -7.84 -7.07
CA VAL A 36 -3.33 -7.57 -5.63
C VAL A 36 -3.86 -6.18 -5.30
N THR A 37 -3.50 -5.17 -6.09
CA THR A 37 -4.00 -3.79 -5.90
C THR A 37 -5.43 -3.58 -6.38
N TYR A 38 -5.86 -4.29 -7.42
CA TYR A 38 -7.27 -4.33 -7.80
C TYR A 38 -8.14 -4.75 -6.62
N VAL A 39 -7.79 -5.85 -5.96
CA VAL A 39 -8.54 -6.38 -4.81
C VAL A 39 -8.40 -5.50 -3.56
N GLU A 40 -7.31 -4.78 -3.42
CA GLU A 40 -7.11 -3.80 -2.36
C GLU A 40 -8.13 -2.66 -2.45
N THR A 41 -8.41 -2.18 -3.66
CA THR A 41 -9.24 -0.99 -3.90
C THR A 41 -10.68 -1.30 -4.29
N MET A 42 -11.00 -2.50 -4.83
CA MET A 42 -12.38 -2.88 -5.22
C MET A 42 -13.37 -2.87 -4.05
N VAL A 43 -12.85 -2.94 -2.82
CA VAL A 43 -13.65 -2.97 -1.59
C VAL A 43 -14.16 -1.57 -1.22
N LEU A 44 -13.42 -0.51 -1.62
CA LEU A 44 -13.74 0.86 -1.23
C LEU A 44 -15.14 1.30 -1.68
N PRO A 45 -15.52 1.16 -2.97
CA PRO A 45 -16.87 1.53 -3.41
C PRO A 45 -17.98 0.59 -2.91
N ALA A 46 -17.65 -0.47 -2.16
CA ALA A 46 -18.63 -1.38 -1.59
C ALA A 46 -18.93 -1.09 -0.10
N PHE A 47 -18.43 0.00 0.46
CA PHE A 47 -18.59 0.30 1.91
C PHE A 47 -20.06 0.36 2.34
N LYS A 48 -20.90 1.04 1.58
CA LYS A 48 -22.34 1.11 1.83
C LYS A 48 -22.99 -0.28 1.78
N ALA A 49 -22.62 -1.09 0.80
CA ALA A 49 -23.12 -2.46 0.68
C ALA A 49 -22.74 -3.31 1.90
N PHE A 50 -21.54 -3.12 2.47
CA PHE A 50 -21.15 -3.82 3.69
C PHE A 50 -21.95 -3.33 4.91
N VAL A 51 -22.13 -2.01 5.09
CA VAL A 51 -22.95 -1.47 6.17
C VAL A 51 -24.34 -2.10 6.15
N LEU A 52 -25.01 -2.03 4.98
CA LEU A 52 -26.38 -2.57 4.83
C LEU A 52 -26.47 -4.08 4.96
N PHE A 53 -25.48 -4.81 4.45
CA PHE A 53 -25.48 -6.27 4.48
C PHE A 53 -25.25 -6.84 5.90
N PHE A 54 -24.43 -6.18 6.71
CA PHE A 54 -24.07 -6.62 8.06
C PHE A 54 -24.89 -5.90 9.16
N ASP A 55 -26.21 -5.82 8.99
CA ASP A 55 -27.15 -5.29 9.97
C ASP A 55 -26.78 -3.86 10.45
N ASP A 56 -26.52 -2.96 9.52
CA ASP A 56 -26.12 -1.56 9.77
C ASP A 56 -24.83 -1.45 10.60
N ALA A 57 -23.85 -2.27 10.28
CA ALA A 57 -22.54 -2.25 10.93
C ALA A 57 -21.92 -0.83 10.90
N PRO A 58 -21.35 -0.36 12.03
CA PRO A 58 -20.71 0.96 12.07
C PRO A 58 -19.59 1.10 11.03
N THR A 59 -19.48 2.27 10.41
CA THR A 59 -18.43 2.55 9.42
C THR A 59 -17.02 2.30 9.98
N THR A 60 -16.82 2.54 11.27
CA THR A 60 -15.55 2.24 11.97
C THR A 60 -15.25 0.74 12.03
N THR A 61 -16.26 -0.13 12.04
CA THR A 61 -16.08 -1.58 11.92
C THR A 61 -15.83 -1.97 10.46
N VAL A 62 -16.57 -1.37 9.51
CA VAL A 62 -16.42 -1.65 8.08
C VAL A 62 -15.02 -1.32 7.56
N VAL A 63 -14.40 -0.24 8.02
CA VAL A 63 -13.03 0.12 7.59
C VAL A 63 -11.97 -0.92 7.96
N TRP A 64 -12.25 -1.80 8.94
CA TRP A 64 -11.35 -2.92 9.25
C TRP A 64 -11.23 -3.93 8.12
N ILE A 65 -12.21 -4.01 7.22
CA ILE A 65 -12.12 -4.81 5.98
C ILE A 65 -10.90 -4.37 5.14
N VAL A 66 -10.52 -3.08 5.17
CA VAL A 66 -9.34 -2.54 4.50
C VAL A 66 -8.13 -2.53 5.44
N SER A 67 -8.31 -2.01 6.65
CA SER A 67 -7.20 -1.79 7.58
C SER A 67 -6.57 -3.08 8.08
N ALA A 68 -7.34 -4.15 8.33
CA ALA A 68 -6.79 -5.45 8.72
C ALA A 68 -5.94 -6.08 7.61
N TYR A 69 -6.36 -5.95 6.35
CA TYR A 69 -5.57 -6.36 5.20
C TYR A 69 -4.22 -5.63 5.14
N LEU A 70 -4.24 -4.30 5.26
CA LEU A 70 -3.04 -3.46 5.20
C LEU A 70 -2.12 -3.68 6.41
N LEU A 71 -2.71 -3.86 7.61
CA LEU A 71 -1.97 -4.15 8.84
C LEU A 71 -1.18 -5.45 8.72
N VAL A 72 -1.86 -6.54 8.35
CA VAL A 72 -1.20 -7.85 8.17
C VAL A 72 -0.21 -7.79 7.01
N GLY A 73 -0.53 -7.08 5.92
CA GLY A 73 0.39 -6.85 4.81
C GLY A 73 1.68 -6.15 5.21
N THR A 74 1.59 -5.19 6.14
CA THR A 74 2.75 -4.49 6.71
C THR A 74 3.71 -5.46 7.40
N VAL A 75 3.16 -6.35 8.21
CA VAL A 75 3.92 -7.38 8.94
C VAL A 75 4.45 -8.46 7.99
N ALA A 76 3.63 -8.90 7.04
CA ALA A 76 3.95 -9.97 6.09
C ALA A 76 5.08 -9.59 5.12
N THR A 77 5.13 -8.34 4.67
CA THR A 77 6.09 -7.86 3.67
C THR A 77 7.55 -8.20 4.03
N PRO A 78 8.10 -7.81 5.19
CA PRO A 78 9.48 -8.15 5.55
C PRO A 78 9.69 -9.64 5.83
N ILE A 79 8.65 -10.35 6.33
CA ILE A 79 8.72 -11.79 6.58
C ILE A 79 8.94 -12.54 5.27
N PHE A 80 8.07 -12.32 4.28
CA PHE A 80 8.13 -13.04 3.01
C PHE A 80 9.34 -12.63 2.18
N GLY A 81 9.83 -11.39 2.28
CA GLY A 81 11.10 -11.01 1.70
C GLY A 81 12.24 -11.92 2.19
N LYS A 82 12.38 -12.08 3.51
CA LYS A 82 13.40 -12.95 4.12
C LYS A 82 13.17 -14.45 3.86
N LEU A 83 11.90 -14.89 3.87
CA LEU A 83 11.57 -16.28 3.52
C LEU A 83 11.94 -16.59 2.06
N GLY A 84 11.77 -15.62 1.15
CA GLY A 84 12.20 -15.74 -0.23
C GLY A 84 13.71 -15.89 -0.40
N ASP A 85 14.49 -15.14 0.40
CA ASP A 85 15.94 -15.28 0.41
C ASP A 85 16.39 -16.62 1.00
N LYS A 86 15.63 -17.18 1.96
CA LYS A 86 15.96 -18.44 2.62
C LYS A 86 15.52 -19.69 1.83
N TYR A 87 14.28 -19.69 1.32
CA TYR A 87 13.64 -20.87 0.73
C TYR A 87 13.48 -20.80 -0.79
N GLY A 88 13.81 -19.66 -1.39
CA GLY A 88 13.66 -19.40 -2.81
C GLY A 88 12.48 -18.50 -3.13
N LYS A 89 12.72 -17.55 -4.03
CA LYS A 89 11.73 -16.50 -4.35
C LYS A 89 10.52 -17.05 -5.08
N LYS A 90 10.72 -17.94 -6.06
CA LYS A 90 9.60 -18.59 -6.77
C LYS A 90 8.72 -19.39 -5.82
N ARG A 91 9.31 -20.23 -4.97
CA ARG A 91 8.55 -21.04 -3.99
C ARG A 91 7.71 -20.15 -3.09
N MET A 92 8.28 -19.04 -2.62
CA MET A 92 7.56 -18.12 -1.74
C MET A 92 6.48 -17.32 -2.48
N ILE A 93 6.68 -16.94 -3.73
CA ILE A 93 5.63 -16.32 -4.56
C ILE A 93 4.45 -17.30 -4.72
N LEU A 94 4.71 -18.55 -5.07
CA LEU A 94 3.68 -19.56 -5.23
C LEU A 94 2.91 -19.81 -3.92
N PHE A 95 3.62 -19.89 -2.80
CA PHE A 95 3.01 -20.06 -1.47
C PHE A 95 2.14 -18.87 -1.09
N VAL A 96 2.67 -17.66 -1.17
CA VAL A 96 1.95 -16.42 -0.83
C VAL A 96 0.73 -16.22 -1.71
N MET A 97 0.85 -16.44 -3.02
CA MET A 97 -0.27 -16.30 -3.96
C MET A 97 -1.29 -17.43 -3.81
N GLY A 98 -0.87 -18.62 -3.41
CA GLY A 98 -1.77 -19.71 -3.02
C GLY A 98 -2.61 -19.36 -1.78
N LEU A 99 -1.96 -18.86 -0.72
CA LEU A 99 -2.66 -18.34 0.46
C LEU A 99 -3.62 -17.21 0.10
N TYR A 100 -3.18 -16.30 -0.77
CA TYR A 100 -4.00 -15.19 -1.27
C TYR A 100 -5.26 -15.69 -1.99
N ALA A 101 -5.13 -16.66 -2.89
CA ALA A 101 -6.27 -17.25 -3.60
C ALA A 101 -7.28 -17.92 -2.65
N VAL A 102 -6.79 -18.63 -1.62
CA VAL A 102 -7.64 -19.19 -0.56
C VAL A 102 -8.35 -18.09 0.23
N ALA A 103 -7.63 -17.05 0.64
CA ALA A 103 -8.19 -15.96 1.43
C ALA A 103 -9.25 -15.16 0.66
N VAL A 104 -9.02 -14.89 -0.63
CA VAL A 104 -10.01 -14.25 -1.53
C VAL A 104 -11.27 -15.11 -1.64
N SER A 105 -11.10 -16.42 -1.79
CA SER A 105 -12.24 -17.35 -1.85
C SER A 105 -13.04 -17.33 -0.54
N ILE A 106 -12.38 -17.41 0.61
CA ILE A 106 -13.03 -17.34 1.94
C ILE A 106 -13.80 -16.02 2.06
N ALA A 107 -13.22 -14.89 1.66
CA ALA A 107 -13.87 -13.59 1.72
C ALA A 107 -15.19 -13.57 0.91
N GLY A 108 -15.20 -14.11 -0.31
CA GLY A 108 -16.42 -14.21 -1.12
C GLY A 108 -17.48 -15.13 -0.53
N PHE A 109 -17.07 -16.23 0.11
CA PHE A 109 -17.97 -17.19 0.76
C PHE A 109 -18.32 -16.86 2.21
N THR A 110 -17.93 -15.71 2.75
CA THR A 110 -18.19 -15.31 4.14
C THR A 110 -19.67 -15.50 4.57
N PRO A 111 -20.68 -15.08 3.79
CA PRO A 111 -22.07 -15.28 4.19
C PRO A 111 -22.46 -16.76 4.29
N THR A 112 -22.01 -17.58 3.34
CA THR A 112 -22.29 -19.03 3.33
C THR A 112 -21.60 -19.74 4.49
N ILE A 113 -20.33 -19.39 4.77
CA ILE A 113 -19.56 -19.93 5.89
C ILE A 113 -20.20 -19.50 7.22
N GLY A 114 -20.55 -18.22 7.35
CA GLY A 114 -21.18 -17.68 8.55
C GLY A 114 -22.53 -18.34 8.85
N ALA A 115 -23.37 -18.53 7.84
CA ALA A 115 -24.64 -19.25 7.98
C ALA A 115 -24.43 -20.71 8.39
N ALA A 116 -23.47 -21.41 7.79
CA ALA A 116 -23.13 -22.80 8.15
C ALA A 116 -22.60 -22.92 9.58
N LEU A 117 -21.94 -21.90 10.12
CA LEU A 117 -21.45 -21.85 11.51
C LEU A 117 -22.47 -21.29 12.49
N GLY A 118 -23.69 -20.93 12.06
CA GLY A 118 -24.72 -20.32 12.91
C GLY A 118 -24.38 -18.91 13.40
N VAL A 119 -23.50 -18.20 12.72
CA VAL A 119 -23.12 -16.83 13.06
C VAL A 119 -24.18 -15.87 12.51
N SER A 120 -24.70 -14.95 13.36
CA SER A 120 -25.64 -13.91 12.94
C SER A 120 -25.05 -13.03 11.86
N THR A 121 -25.90 -12.48 10.96
CA THR A 121 -25.48 -11.70 9.80
C THR A 121 -24.57 -10.52 10.20
N GLY A 122 -24.94 -9.76 11.23
CA GLY A 122 -24.12 -8.66 11.75
C GLY A 122 -22.72 -9.10 12.20
N ASN A 123 -22.61 -10.28 12.84
CA ASN A 123 -21.32 -10.78 13.29
C ASN A 123 -20.47 -11.42 12.18
N GLN A 124 -21.05 -11.72 11.02
CA GLN A 124 -20.28 -12.25 9.86
C GLN A 124 -19.26 -11.24 9.33
N ILE A 125 -19.41 -9.96 9.64
CA ILE A 125 -18.39 -8.94 9.28
C ILE A 125 -17.01 -9.28 9.88
N TYR A 126 -16.96 -9.84 11.08
CA TYR A 126 -15.69 -10.24 11.71
C TYR A 126 -15.04 -11.43 10.99
N LEU A 127 -15.84 -12.33 10.38
CA LEU A 127 -15.31 -13.39 9.51
C LEU A 127 -14.71 -12.79 8.24
N LEU A 128 -15.35 -11.79 7.65
CA LEU A 128 -14.83 -11.08 6.48
C LEU A 128 -13.54 -10.34 6.84
N ILE A 129 -13.50 -9.62 7.96
CA ILE A 129 -12.29 -8.93 8.45
C ILE A 129 -11.15 -9.95 8.66
N GLY A 130 -11.44 -11.10 9.25
CA GLY A 130 -10.47 -12.20 9.41
C GLY A 130 -9.94 -12.73 8.07
N ALA A 131 -10.83 -12.96 7.09
CA ALA A 131 -10.46 -13.37 5.74
C ALA A 131 -9.59 -12.30 5.05
N ARG A 132 -9.91 -11.02 5.22
CA ARG A 132 -9.12 -9.90 4.70
C ARG A 132 -7.75 -9.78 5.38
N ALA A 133 -7.69 -9.98 6.70
CA ALA A 133 -6.42 -10.06 7.42
C ALA A 133 -5.54 -11.19 6.87
N PHE A 134 -6.11 -12.37 6.67
CA PHE A 134 -5.40 -13.50 6.06
C PHE A 134 -4.95 -13.19 4.62
N GLN A 135 -5.79 -12.53 3.84
CA GLN A 135 -5.46 -12.06 2.49
C GLN A 135 -4.29 -11.07 2.47
N GLY A 136 -4.11 -10.27 3.54
CA GLY A 136 -3.00 -9.34 3.71
C GLY A 136 -1.62 -10.00 3.60
N LEU A 137 -1.50 -11.31 3.91
CA LEU A 137 -0.28 -12.08 3.68
C LEU A 137 0.19 -12.03 2.22
N GLY A 138 -0.75 -11.86 1.27
CA GLY A 138 -0.47 -11.73 -0.15
C GLY A 138 0.39 -10.53 -0.52
N MET A 139 0.43 -9.48 0.29
CA MET A 139 1.31 -8.33 0.07
C MET A 139 2.80 -8.69 0.13
N GLY A 140 3.15 -9.82 0.73
CA GLY A 140 4.49 -10.41 0.67
C GLY A 140 4.98 -10.73 -0.75
N MET A 141 4.08 -10.78 -1.74
CA MET A 141 4.45 -10.91 -3.15
C MET A 141 5.31 -9.74 -3.65
N PHE A 142 5.08 -8.50 -3.19
CA PHE A 142 5.79 -7.33 -3.69
C PHE A 142 7.31 -7.38 -3.47
N PRO A 143 7.84 -7.57 -2.24
CA PRO A 143 9.29 -7.66 -2.05
C PRO A 143 9.90 -8.83 -2.82
N LEU A 144 9.20 -9.95 -2.93
CA LEU A 144 9.63 -11.11 -3.71
C LEU A 144 9.72 -10.80 -5.20
N ALA A 145 8.70 -10.12 -5.76
CA ALA A 145 8.68 -9.70 -7.15
C ALA A 145 9.84 -8.74 -7.47
N PHE A 146 10.01 -7.68 -6.66
CA PHE A 146 11.08 -6.71 -6.86
C PHE A 146 12.47 -7.34 -6.70
N ALA A 147 12.65 -8.28 -5.76
CA ALA A 147 13.91 -8.98 -5.56
C ALA A 147 14.23 -9.99 -6.68
N MET A 148 13.22 -10.49 -7.41
CA MET A 148 13.41 -11.39 -8.54
C MET A 148 13.85 -10.67 -9.82
N LEU A 149 13.47 -9.39 -10.01
CA LEU A 149 13.76 -8.65 -11.25
C LEU A 149 15.27 -8.57 -11.59
N PRO A 150 16.19 -8.29 -10.64
CA PRO A 150 17.63 -8.31 -10.92
C PRO A 150 18.17 -9.68 -11.33
N GLU A 151 17.48 -10.77 -10.98
CA GLU A 151 17.89 -12.14 -11.32
C GLU A 151 17.52 -12.54 -12.75
N VAL A 152 16.51 -11.86 -13.32
CA VAL A 152 16.00 -12.17 -14.66
C VAL A 152 16.30 -11.08 -15.70
N PHE A 153 16.72 -9.88 -15.30
CA PHE A 153 17.03 -8.77 -16.20
C PHE A 153 18.48 -8.30 -16.09
N PRO A 154 19.10 -7.85 -17.21
CA PRO A 154 20.36 -7.13 -17.17
C PRO A 154 20.24 -5.83 -16.36
N ALA A 155 21.33 -5.40 -15.70
CA ALA A 155 21.34 -4.22 -14.82
C ALA A 155 20.72 -2.97 -15.45
N ALA A 156 21.00 -2.72 -16.74
CA ALA A 156 20.44 -1.59 -17.48
C ALA A 156 18.92 -1.65 -17.68
N ARG A 157 18.28 -2.81 -17.50
CA ARG A 157 16.83 -3.01 -17.71
C ARG A 157 16.04 -3.22 -16.41
N VAL A 158 16.72 -3.43 -15.27
CA VAL A 158 16.05 -3.66 -13.98
C VAL A 158 15.12 -2.51 -13.62
N GLY A 159 15.57 -1.25 -13.76
CA GLY A 159 14.74 -0.07 -13.48
C GLY A 159 13.48 0.01 -14.35
N GLN A 160 13.58 -0.37 -15.64
CA GLN A 160 12.43 -0.44 -16.54
C GLN A 160 11.44 -1.53 -16.10
N ALA A 161 11.94 -2.72 -15.72
CA ALA A 161 11.10 -3.81 -15.24
C ALA A 161 10.39 -3.45 -13.94
N GLN A 162 11.08 -2.83 -12.99
CA GLN A 162 10.47 -2.28 -11.77
C GLN A 162 9.39 -1.23 -12.07
N GLY A 163 9.65 -0.35 -13.06
CA GLY A 163 8.67 0.63 -13.54
C GLY A 163 7.40 -0.02 -14.09
N ILE A 164 7.50 -1.13 -14.83
CA ILE A 164 6.34 -1.87 -15.34
C ILE A 164 5.51 -2.44 -14.18
N VAL A 165 6.14 -3.10 -13.21
CA VAL A 165 5.43 -3.66 -12.05
C VAL A 165 4.74 -2.54 -11.25
N SER A 166 5.42 -1.40 -11.05
CA SER A 166 4.85 -0.24 -10.35
C SER A 166 3.69 0.42 -11.13
N ALA A 167 3.76 0.46 -12.47
CA ALA A 167 2.66 0.95 -13.31
C ALA A 167 1.44 0.03 -13.22
N MET A 168 1.64 -1.28 -13.20
CA MET A 168 0.55 -2.25 -13.01
C MET A 168 -0.09 -2.16 -11.63
N PHE A 169 0.67 -1.83 -10.60
CA PHE A 169 0.15 -1.49 -9.28
C PHE A 169 -0.86 -0.32 -9.36
N ALA A 170 -0.47 0.81 -9.98
CA ALA A 170 -1.37 1.96 -10.15
C ALA A 170 -2.60 1.62 -11.02
N THR A 171 -2.41 0.83 -12.08
CA THR A 171 -3.50 0.37 -12.96
C THR A 171 -4.48 -0.51 -12.21
N GLY A 172 -3.98 -1.43 -11.36
CA GLY A 172 -4.82 -2.29 -10.53
C GLY A 172 -5.70 -1.50 -9.58
N ALA A 173 -5.13 -0.49 -8.91
CA ALA A 173 -5.89 0.39 -8.03
C ALA A 173 -7.02 1.14 -8.77
N ALA A 174 -6.73 1.64 -9.97
CA ALA A 174 -7.71 2.32 -10.81
C ALA A 174 -8.86 1.40 -11.24
N LEU A 175 -8.51 0.21 -11.76
CA LEU A 175 -9.50 -0.77 -12.19
C LEU A 175 -10.32 -1.33 -11.03
N GLY A 176 -9.73 -1.45 -9.83
CA GLY A 176 -10.42 -1.92 -8.64
C GLY A 176 -11.55 -1.00 -8.22
N LEU A 177 -11.34 0.32 -8.23
CA LEU A 177 -12.38 1.29 -7.89
C LEU A 177 -13.57 1.21 -8.85
N VAL A 178 -13.33 1.22 -10.15
CA VAL A 178 -14.40 1.21 -11.16
C VAL A 178 -15.05 -0.17 -11.28
N GLY A 179 -14.23 -1.21 -11.46
CA GLY A 179 -14.72 -2.59 -11.64
C GLY A 179 -15.35 -3.14 -10.37
N GLY A 180 -14.77 -2.84 -9.22
CA GLY A 180 -15.32 -3.21 -7.91
C GLY A 180 -16.69 -2.58 -7.66
N GLY A 181 -16.82 -1.28 -7.91
CA GLY A 181 -18.08 -0.57 -7.79
C GLY A 181 -19.17 -1.10 -8.72
N TYR A 182 -18.83 -1.38 -9.99
CA TYR A 182 -19.77 -1.97 -10.95
C TYR A 182 -20.26 -3.36 -10.52
N ILE A 183 -19.32 -4.24 -10.12
CA ILE A 183 -19.68 -5.61 -9.72
C ILE A 183 -20.47 -5.58 -8.41
N ALA A 184 -20.06 -4.79 -7.42
CA ALA A 184 -20.73 -4.71 -6.15
C ALA A 184 -22.17 -4.21 -6.27
N SER A 185 -22.41 -3.15 -7.06
CA SER A 185 -23.75 -2.58 -7.25
C SER A 185 -24.69 -3.45 -8.08
N THR A 186 -24.14 -4.22 -9.04
CA THR A 186 -24.96 -4.99 -9.99
C THR A 186 -25.22 -6.41 -9.53
N TYR A 187 -24.23 -7.04 -8.92
CA TYR A 187 -24.25 -8.47 -8.59
C TYR A 187 -24.00 -8.77 -7.10
N GLY A 188 -23.79 -7.73 -6.29
CA GLY A 188 -23.46 -7.83 -4.88
C GLY A 188 -21.94 -7.93 -4.63
N TRP A 189 -21.53 -7.48 -3.45
CA TRP A 189 -20.11 -7.38 -3.06
C TRP A 189 -19.39 -8.74 -3.05
N GLN A 190 -20.09 -9.85 -2.81
CA GLN A 190 -19.52 -11.20 -2.80
C GLN A 190 -18.90 -11.55 -4.16
N LEU A 191 -19.57 -11.16 -5.25
CA LEU A 191 -19.11 -11.48 -6.60
C LEU A 191 -17.79 -10.75 -6.94
N THR A 192 -17.49 -9.62 -6.29
CA THR A 192 -16.18 -8.96 -6.48
C THR A 192 -15.02 -9.90 -6.11
N TYR A 193 -15.17 -10.67 -5.03
CA TYR A 193 -14.19 -11.67 -4.62
C TYR A 193 -14.22 -12.92 -5.49
N HIS A 194 -15.40 -13.42 -5.85
CA HIS A 194 -15.55 -14.62 -6.68
C HIS A 194 -14.96 -14.44 -8.09
N THR A 195 -15.04 -13.24 -8.68
CA THR A 195 -14.40 -12.96 -9.97
C THR A 195 -12.89 -12.99 -9.93
N VAL A 196 -12.29 -12.65 -8.79
CA VAL A 196 -10.84 -12.64 -8.60
C VAL A 196 -10.27 -14.04 -8.31
N THR A 197 -11.04 -14.90 -7.65
CA THR A 197 -10.58 -16.25 -7.29
C THR A 197 -10.01 -17.05 -8.48
N PRO A 198 -10.71 -17.21 -9.62
CA PRO A 198 -10.14 -17.94 -10.76
C PRO A 198 -8.91 -17.26 -11.35
N ILE A 199 -8.85 -15.92 -11.33
CA ILE A 199 -7.69 -15.17 -11.80
C ILE A 199 -6.49 -15.43 -10.89
N ALA A 200 -6.68 -15.42 -9.57
CA ALA A 200 -5.63 -15.72 -8.61
C ALA A 200 -5.07 -17.14 -8.78
N ILE A 201 -5.93 -18.13 -8.97
CA ILE A 201 -5.53 -19.52 -9.25
C ILE A 201 -4.75 -19.60 -10.56
N LEU A 202 -5.25 -18.97 -11.62
CA LEU A 202 -4.56 -18.92 -12.92
C LEU A 202 -3.16 -18.31 -12.79
N LEU A 203 -3.02 -17.23 -12.02
CA LEU A 203 -1.73 -16.56 -11.79
C LEU A 203 -0.76 -17.45 -11.00
N VAL A 204 -1.22 -18.25 -10.05
CA VAL A 204 -0.38 -19.27 -9.38
C VAL A 204 0.15 -20.28 -10.40
N ILE A 205 -0.73 -20.78 -11.27
CA ILE A 205 -0.36 -21.74 -12.33
C ILE A 205 0.64 -21.10 -13.31
N LEU A 206 0.38 -19.87 -13.78
CA LEU A 206 1.29 -19.16 -14.67
C LEU A 206 2.64 -18.86 -14.02
N ALA A 207 2.67 -18.54 -12.72
CA ALA A 207 3.89 -18.36 -11.97
C ALA A 207 4.70 -19.66 -11.85
N TYR A 208 4.04 -20.78 -11.64
CA TYR A 208 4.69 -22.08 -11.58
C TYR A 208 5.46 -22.39 -12.87
N TRP A 209 4.91 -22.06 -14.04
CA TRP A 209 5.53 -22.33 -15.34
C TRP A 209 6.53 -21.27 -15.80
N ASN A 210 6.29 -19.98 -15.49
CA ASN A 210 7.07 -18.88 -16.05
C ASN A 210 8.16 -18.34 -15.13
N LEU A 211 8.06 -18.56 -13.80
CA LEU A 211 9.10 -18.13 -12.89
C LEU A 211 10.17 -19.22 -12.73
N ARG A 212 11.42 -18.80 -12.67
CA ARG A 212 12.55 -19.67 -12.33
C ARG A 212 12.93 -19.47 -10.88
N GLU A 213 13.42 -20.53 -10.24
CA GLU A 213 13.89 -20.41 -8.86
C GLU A 213 15.18 -19.61 -8.79
N SER A 214 15.34 -18.83 -7.71
CA SER A 214 16.55 -18.09 -7.43
C SER A 214 17.72 -19.05 -7.15
N PRO A 215 18.86 -18.90 -7.82
CA PRO A 215 20.05 -19.66 -7.49
C PRO A 215 20.73 -19.16 -6.20
N TYR A 216 20.35 -17.98 -5.73
CA TYR A 216 20.96 -17.34 -4.57
C TYR A 216 20.08 -17.50 -3.34
N LEU A 217 20.52 -18.34 -2.41
CA LEU A 217 19.89 -18.53 -1.12
C LEU A 217 20.75 -17.90 -0.02
N SER A 218 20.13 -17.11 0.84
CA SER A 218 20.80 -16.48 1.99
C SER A 218 19.98 -16.75 3.27
N PRO A 219 20.30 -17.80 4.03
CA PRO A 219 19.55 -18.20 5.20
C PRO A 219 19.82 -17.25 6.38
N LYS A 220 19.18 -16.09 6.37
CA LYS A 220 19.21 -15.16 7.53
C LYS A 220 18.01 -15.42 8.44
N PRO A 221 18.16 -15.30 9.77
CA PRO A 221 17.04 -15.46 10.69
C PRO A 221 15.99 -14.37 10.49
N ILE A 222 14.73 -14.68 10.84
CA ILE A 222 13.62 -13.73 10.83
C ILE A 222 13.56 -13.08 12.20
N ASP A 223 13.44 -11.76 12.23
CA ASP A 223 13.25 -11.00 13.47
C ASP A 223 11.79 -11.04 13.93
N ILE A 224 11.39 -12.17 14.51
CA ILE A 224 10.01 -12.33 15.01
C ILE A 224 9.67 -11.31 16.10
N PRO A 225 10.51 -11.02 17.10
CA PRO A 225 10.18 -10.03 18.13
C PRO A 225 9.99 -8.62 17.56
N GLY A 226 10.84 -8.18 16.63
CA GLY A 226 10.72 -6.87 15.99
C GLY A 226 9.43 -6.77 15.16
N ILE A 227 9.16 -7.77 14.32
CA ILE A 227 7.94 -7.81 13.48
C ILE A 227 6.68 -7.83 14.35
N SER A 228 6.65 -8.69 15.38
CA SER A 228 5.46 -8.85 16.22
C SER A 228 5.19 -7.57 17.04
N SER A 229 6.23 -6.96 17.60
CA SER A 229 6.07 -5.72 18.37
C SER A 229 5.58 -4.56 17.50
N LEU A 230 6.12 -4.40 16.28
CA LEU A 230 5.65 -3.40 15.33
C LEU A 230 4.18 -3.63 14.94
N GLY A 231 3.82 -4.88 14.63
CA GLY A 231 2.45 -5.25 14.26
C GLY A 231 1.46 -5.02 15.41
N LEU A 232 1.82 -5.42 16.62
CA LEU A 232 0.98 -5.22 17.81
C LEU A 232 0.87 -3.75 18.19
N ALA A 233 1.96 -2.96 18.11
CA ALA A 233 1.91 -1.52 18.35
C ALA A 233 0.92 -0.85 17.41
N LEU A 234 0.97 -1.18 16.11
CA LEU A 234 0.06 -0.63 15.12
C LEU A 234 -1.39 -1.11 15.36
N ALA A 235 -1.59 -2.42 15.61
CA ALA A 235 -2.91 -2.98 15.86
C ALA A 235 -3.59 -2.31 17.08
N MET A 236 -2.87 -2.16 18.20
CA MET A 236 -3.39 -1.52 19.40
C MET A 236 -3.70 -0.04 19.16
N THR A 237 -2.84 0.67 18.41
CA THR A 237 -3.10 2.07 18.04
C THR A 237 -4.36 2.20 17.21
N LEU A 238 -4.50 1.39 16.16
CA LEU A 238 -5.67 1.45 15.26
C LEU A 238 -6.95 1.05 15.99
N PHE A 239 -6.89 0.04 16.84
CA PHE A 239 -8.04 -0.40 17.64
C PHE A 239 -8.48 0.70 18.63
N GLY A 240 -7.53 1.29 19.37
CA GLY A 240 -7.83 2.41 20.27
C GLY A 240 -8.44 3.61 19.54
N LEU A 241 -7.95 3.95 18.34
CA LEU A 241 -8.52 5.00 17.50
C LEU A 241 -9.96 4.67 17.05
N THR A 242 -10.22 3.44 16.66
CA THR A 242 -11.54 3.00 16.19
C THR A 242 -12.57 3.03 17.31
N GLU A 243 -12.21 2.45 18.46
CA GLU A 243 -13.14 2.30 19.58
C GLU A 243 -13.27 3.57 20.42
N GLY A 244 -12.34 4.51 20.33
CA GLY A 244 -12.34 5.76 21.09
C GLY A 244 -13.61 6.58 20.91
N VAL A 245 -14.24 6.54 19.74
CA VAL A 245 -15.50 7.24 19.44
C VAL A 245 -16.68 6.65 20.20
N TYR A 246 -16.72 5.32 20.37
CA TYR A 246 -17.84 4.61 20.99
C TYR A 246 -17.67 4.41 22.49
N TRP A 247 -16.45 4.07 22.91
CA TRP A 247 -16.16 3.76 24.31
C TRP A 247 -15.82 5.02 25.13
N GLY A 248 -15.46 6.12 24.44
CA GLY A 248 -14.92 7.33 25.06
C GLY A 248 -13.41 7.25 25.27
N TRP A 249 -12.73 8.33 24.90
CA TRP A 249 -11.27 8.42 24.86
C TRP A 249 -10.57 8.22 26.20
N THR A 250 -11.26 8.49 27.29
CA THR A 250 -10.75 8.42 28.67
C THR A 250 -11.40 7.29 29.49
N ASN A 251 -12.19 6.44 28.87
CA ASN A 251 -12.85 5.34 29.54
C ASN A 251 -11.90 4.15 29.71
N PHE A 252 -11.59 3.78 30.96
CA PHE A 252 -10.72 2.65 31.33
C PHE A 252 -11.49 1.35 31.58
N SER A 253 -12.80 1.31 31.41
CA SER A 253 -13.63 0.15 31.74
C SER A 253 -14.80 -0.03 30.77
N ALA A 254 -14.55 0.20 29.49
CA ALA A 254 -15.57 0.05 28.44
C ALA A 254 -16.02 -1.40 28.27
N VAL A 255 -15.09 -2.34 28.37
CA VAL A 255 -15.34 -3.79 28.25
C VAL A 255 -14.58 -4.55 29.35
N SER A 256 -14.99 -5.78 29.61
CA SER A 256 -14.29 -6.66 30.53
C SER A 256 -13.80 -7.92 29.77
N PHE A 257 -12.51 -8.16 29.83
CA PHE A 257 -11.90 -9.36 29.27
C PHE A 257 -11.23 -10.17 30.40
N ALA A 258 -11.67 -11.40 30.61
CA ALA A 258 -11.22 -12.27 31.71
C ALA A 258 -11.34 -11.61 33.11
N GLY A 259 -12.38 -10.79 33.33
CA GLY A 259 -12.60 -10.08 34.60
C GLY A 259 -11.73 -8.82 34.78
N ILE A 260 -10.89 -8.48 33.82
CA ILE A 260 -10.07 -7.25 33.84
C ILE A 260 -10.79 -6.20 32.99
N PRO A 261 -11.04 -4.98 33.52
CA PRO A 261 -11.62 -3.91 32.73
C PRO A 261 -10.60 -3.40 31.72
N TRP A 262 -11.08 -3.13 30.51
CA TRP A 262 -10.31 -2.58 29.39
C TRP A 262 -11.04 -1.42 28.77
N GLY A 263 -10.31 -0.41 28.39
CA GLY A 263 -10.81 0.72 27.63
C GLY A 263 -9.76 1.27 26.66
N VAL A 264 -10.02 2.43 26.10
CA VAL A 264 -9.19 3.05 25.08
C VAL A 264 -7.77 3.37 25.59
N PRO A 265 -7.60 3.93 26.82
CA PRO A 265 -6.28 4.25 27.33
C PRO A 265 -5.34 3.03 27.43
N GLU A 266 -5.88 1.85 27.81
CA GLU A 266 -5.09 0.61 27.90
C GLU A 266 -4.55 0.18 26.55
N PHE A 267 -5.33 0.32 25.47
CA PHE A 267 -4.86 0.03 24.12
C PHE A 267 -3.74 0.97 23.69
N PHE A 268 -3.82 2.26 24.00
CA PHE A 268 -2.74 3.21 23.73
C PHE A 268 -1.51 2.96 24.61
N LEU A 269 -1.68 2.56 25.87
CA LEU A 269 -0.56 2.17 26.74
C LEU A 269 0.14 0.91 26.21
N LEU A 270 -0.61 -0.09 25.74
CA LEU A 270 -0.04 -1.26 25.08
C LEU A 270 0.68 -0.89 23.77
N ALA A 271 0.08 -0.02 22.96
CA ALA A 271 0.70 0.47 21.75
C ALA A 271 2.04 1.17 22.05
N LEU A 272 2.08 2.02 23.07
CA LEU A 272 3.31 2.68 23.54
C LEU A 272 4.34 1.65 24.04
N GLY A 273 3.92 0.66 24.83
CA GLY A 273 4.77 -0.41 25.33
C GLY A 273 5.40 -1.24 24.20
N PHE A 274 4.59 -1.67 23.22
CA PHE A 274 5.11 -2.40 22.06
C PHE A 274 6.00 -1.53 21.16
N THR A 275 5.69 -0.24 21.00
CA THR A 275 6.54 0.71 20.28
C THR A 275 7.89 0.88 21.02
N ALA A 276 7.88 1.06 22.34
CA ALA A 276 9.09 1.18 23.14
C ALA A 276 9.94 -0.09 23.06
N PHE A 277 9.29 -1.28 23.13
CA PHE A 277 9.98 -2.55 22.96
C PHE A 277 10.57 -2.69 21.55
N PHE A 278 9.84 -2.32 20.50
CA PHE A 278 10.34 -2.30 19.12
C PHE A 278 11.59 -1.43 18.98
N LEU A 279 11.52 -0.18 19.46
CA LEU A 279 12.65 0.76 19.40
C LEU A 279 13.87 0.29 20.22
N TYR A 280 13.65 -0.45 21.31
CA TYR A 280 14.71 -1.07 22.11
C TYR A 280 15.33 -2.27 21.42
N TRP A 281 14.51 -3.15 20.85
CA TRP A 281 14.91 -4.43 20.26
C TRP A 281 15.56 -4.27 18.89
N GLU A 282 14.94 -3.49 18.01
CA GLU A 282 15.28 -3.40 16.59
C GLU A 282 16.76 -3.06 16.31
N PRO A 283 17.41 -2.11 17.02
CA PRO A 283 18.83 -1.83 16.81
C PRO A 283 19.76 -2.98 17.23
N ARG A 284 19.26 -3.93 18.01
CA ARG A 284 19.98 -5.08 18.54
C ARG A 284 19.77 -6.34 17.74
N ALA A 285 18.74 -6.35 16.90
CA ALA A 285 18.40 -7.48 16.05
C ALA A 285 19.51 -7.74 15.02
N SER A 286 19.88 -9.01 14.85
CA SER A 286 20.88 -9.41 13.84
C SER A 286 20.39 -9.16 12.40
N THR A 287 19.09 -9.20 12.19
CA THR A 287 18.43 -8.96 10.90
C THR A 287 17.19 -8.10 11.07
N PRO A 288 17.35 -6.81 11.35
CA PRO A 288 16.24 -5.92 11.67
C PRO A 288 15.23 -5.80 10.52
N VAL A 289 13.97 -5.52 10.87
CA VAL A 289 12.90 -5.16 9.92
C VAL A 289 13.14 -3.77 9.36
N VAL A 290 13.51 -2.86 10.28
CA VAL A 290 13.84 -1.47 9.99
C VAL A 290 15.31 -1.25 10.27
N SER A 291 16.11 -1.11 9.21
CA SER A 291 17.53 -0.83 9.39
C SER A 291 17.76 0.61 9.86
N PHE A 292 17.93 0.82 11.16
CA PHE A 292 18.29 2.15 11.71
C PHE A 292 19.62 2.66 11.14
N LYS A 293 20.53 1.76 10.75
CA LYS A 293 21.76 2.14 10.05
C LYS A 293 21.46 2.76 8.69
N ALA A 294 20.54 2.17 7.92
CA ALA A 294 20.10 2.71 6.63
C ALA A 294 19.34 4.04 6.81
N LEU A 295 18.54 4.17 7.87
CA LEU A 295 17.82 5.41 8.17
C LEU A 295 18.73 6.58 8.57
N LYS A 296 20.01 6.36 8.87
CA LYS A 296 20.98 7.47 9.03
C LYS A 296 21.29 8.15 7.71
N GLU A 297 21.08 7.46 6.56
CA GLU A 297 21.23 8.07 5.25
C GLU A 297 20.03 9.00 4.98
N ARG A 298 20.33 10.28 4.72
CA ARG A 298 19.35 11.36 4.61
C ARG A 298 18.24 11.07 3.59
N ASN A 299 18.59 10.56 2.41
CA ASN A 299 17.60 10.28 1.38
C ASN A 299 16.72 9.08 1.73
N ILE A 300 17.29 8.10 2.45
CA ILE A 300 16.57 6.89 2.85
C ILE A 300 15.52 7.20 3.91
N TRP A 301 15.87 7.91 4.99
CA TRP A 301 14.89 8.21 6.01
C TRP A 301 13.79 9.14 5.50
N ILE A 302 14.13 10.18 4.70
CA ILE A 302 13.13 11.07 4.10
C ILE A 302 12.18 10.29 3.20
N SER A 303 12.70 9.37 2.37
CA SER A 303 11.86 8.52 1.51
C SER A 303 10.94 7.59 2.31
N ASN A 304 11.41 7.03 3.42
CA ASN A 304 10.59 6.14 4.24
C ASN A 304 9.48 6.93 4.97
N VAL A 305 9.79 8.10 5.54
CA VAL A 305 8.76 8.96 6.16
C VAL A 305 7.76 9.43 5.11
N ASN A 306 8.22 9.84 3.91
CA ASN A 306 7.32 10.16 2.81
C ASN A 306 6.48 8.96 2.36
N GLY A 307 6.98 7.73 2.52
CA GLY A 307 6.20 6.50 2.34
C GLY A 307 4.98 6.45 3.27
N VAL A 308 5.16 6.71 4.56
CA VAL A 308 4.03 6.82 5.51
C VAL A 308 3.06 7.91 5.06
N ILE A 309 3.59 9.09 4.73
CA ILE A 309 2.78 10.26 4.33
C ILE A 309 1.88 9.96 3.13
N ILE A 310 2.43 9.37 2.05
CA ILE A 310 1.62 9.05 0.87
C ILE A 310 0.65 7.89 1.13
N GLY A 311 1.03 6.94 1.98
CA GLY A 311 0.13 5.86 2.40
C GLY A 311 -1.10 6.41 3.13
N VAL A 312 -0.90 7.25 4.15
CA VAL A 312 -1.98 7.95 4.85
C VAL A 312 -2.83 8.75 3.87
N GLY A 313 -2.20 9.63 3.09
CA GLY A 313 -2.91 10.57 2.20
C GLY A 313 -3.75 9.87 1.13
N MET A 314 -3.24 8.80 0.53
CA MET A 314 -3.96 8.03 -0.49
C MET A 314 -5.24 7.41 0.06
N PHE A 315 -5.13 6.66 1.16
CA PHE A 315 -6.29 5.97 1.72
C PHE A 315 -7.23 6.91 2.47
N LEU A 316 -6.71 7.99 3.05
CA LEU A 316 -7.53 9.03 3.64
C LEU A 316 -8.48 9.63 2.59
N ILE A 317 -7.96 10.01 1.41
CA ILE A 317 -8.79 10.54 0.32
C ILE A 317 -9.76 9.48 -0.20
N PHE A 318 -9.30 8.26 -0.49
CA PHE A 318 -10.17 7.23 -1.03
C PHE A 318 -11.36 6.94 -0.12
N VAL A 319 -11.11 6.72 1.17
CA VAL A 319 -12.18 6.39 2.12
C VAL A 319 -13.08 7.60 2.38
N THR A 320 -12.51 8.80 2.50
CA THR A 320 -13.29 10.04 2.69
C THR A 320 -14.23 10.31 1.53
N LEU A 321 -13.72 10.19 0.28
CA LEU A 321 -14.56 10.35 -0.91
C LEU A 321 -15.63 9.27 -1.00
N THR A 322 -15.31 8.02 -0.69
CA THR A 322 -16.28 6.92 -0.70
C THR A 322 -17.43 7.21 0.27
N ILE A 323 -17.11 7.52 1.53
CA ILE A 323 -18.13 7.81 2.54
C ILE A 323 -18.97 9.03 2.10
N LEU A 324 -18.34 10.14 1.68
CA LEU A 324 -19.05 11.36 1.28
C LEU A 324 -19.97 11.13 0.07
N VAL A 325 -19.55 10.32 -0.90
CA VAL A 325 -20.32 10.09 -2.13
C VAL A 325 -21.47 9.11 -1.89
N GLU A 326 -21.30 8.10 -1.03
CA GLU A 326 -22.29 7.05 -0.79
C GLU A 326 -23.27 7.37 0.35
N ASP A 327 -22.88 8.21 1.31
CA ASP A 327 -23.75 8.60 2.42
C ASP A 327 -25.01 9.35 1.96
N PRO A 328 -26.14 9.23 2.72
CA PRO A 328 -27.38 9.90 2.37
C PRO A 328 -27.23 11.42 2.24
N TYR A 329 -27.96 12.01 1.31
CA TYR A 329 -28.04 13.45 1.15
C TYR A 329 -29.04 14.08 2.13
N PRO A 330 -28.75 15.26 2.75
CA PRO A 330 -27.44 15.84 3.00
C PRO A 330 -26.78 15.19 4.23
N PRO A 331 -25.46 15.23 4.43
CA PRO A 331 -24.46 15.98 3.65
C PRO A 331 -23.81 15.19 2.52
N GLY A 332 -24.01 13.86 2.44
CA GLY A 332 -23.52 13.02 1.38
C GLY A 332 -24.29 13.20 0.06
N PHE A 333 -23.94 12.44 -0.97
CA PHE A 333 -24.59 12.52 -2.29
C PHE A 333 -25.59 11.39 -2.53
N GLY A 334 -25.63 10.37 -1.69
CA GLY A 334 -26.54 9.23 -1.79
C GLY A 334 -26.32 8.35 -3.01
N TYR A 335 -25.09 8.35 -3.57
CA TYR A 335 -24.76 7.59 -4.78
C TYR A 335 -24.60 6.10 -4.48
N SER A 336 -24.79 5.29 -5.52
CA SER A 336 -24.49 3.85 -5.48
C SER A 336 -23.00 3.57 -5.59
N GLU A 337 -22.62 2.33 -5.30
CA GLU A 337 -21.25 1.83 -5.41
C GLU A 337 -20.68 2.01 -6.82
N PHE A 338 -21.52 1.79 -7.86
CA PHE A 338 -21.11 2.01 -9.24
C PHE A 338 -20.89 3.50 -9.55
N GLN A 339 -21.78 4.36 -9.07
CA GLN A 339 -21.63 5.81 -9.24
C GLN A 339 -20.39 6.31 -8.51
N MET A 340 -20.08 5.78 -7.30
CA MET A 340 -18.81 6.08 -6.61
C MET A 340 -17.61 5.64 -7.47
N GLY A 341 -17.65 4.46 -8.07
CA GLY A 341 -16.63 4.01 -9.01
C GLY A 341 -16.44 4.98 -10.19
N LEU A 342 -17.54 5.51 -10.75
CA LEU A 342 -17.49 6.52 -11.83
C LEU A 342 -16.93 7.87 -11.36
N VAL A 343 -17.21 8.29 -10.13
CA VAL A 343 -16.62 9.50 -9.53
C VAL A 343 -15.12 9.35 -9.34
N ALA A 344 -14.65 8.16 -8.97
CA ALA A 344 -13.23 7.87 -8.81
C ALA A 344 -12.49 7.64 -10.14
N ALA A 345 -13.20 7.25 -11.21
CA ALA A 345 -12.62 6.88 -12.51
C ALA A 345 -11.71 7.95 -13.13
N PRO A 346 -12.06 9.24 -13.17
CA PRO A 346 -11.18 10.27 -13.73
C PRO A 346 -9.85 10.40 -12.99
N SER A 347 -9.88 10.27 -11.66
CA SER A 347 -8.65 10.27 -10.83
C SER A 347 -7.79 9.05 -11.12
N ALA A 348 -8.40 7.88 -11.23
CA ALA A 348 -7.75 6.63 -11.58
C ALA A 348 -7.10 6.68 -12.97
N LEU A 349 -7.82 7.20 -13.97
CA LEU A 349 -7.30 7.43 -15.32
C LEU A 349 -6.17 8.48 -15.31
N GLY A 350 -6.31 9.53 -14.51
CA GLY A 350 -5.27 10.52 -14.29
C GLY A 350 -3.98 9.89 -13.74
N MET A 351 -4.08 9.07 -12.69
CA MET A 351 -2.93 8.34 -12.14
C MET A 351 -2.22 7.52 -13.22
N LEU A 352 -2.98 6.77 -14.02
CA LEU A 352 -2.44 5.94 -15.10
C LEU A 352 -1.78 6.76 -16.21
N ALA A 353 -2.45 7.81 -16.68
CA ALA A 353 -1.98 8.66 -17.79
C ALA A 353 -0.72 9.46 -17.43
N PHE A 354 -0.64 9.96 -16.19
CA PHE A 354 0.49 10.78 -15.74
C PHE A 354 1.68 9.95 -15.22
N ALA A 355 1.51 8.68 -14.86
CA ALA A 355 2.60 7.85 -14.35
C ALA A 355 3.82 7.78 -15.30
N PRO A 356 3.68 7.57 -16.63
CA PRO A 356 4.82 7.61 -17.55
C PRO A 356 5.50 8.99 -17.66
N LEU A 357 4.73 10.08 -17.52
CA LEU A 357 5.26 11.46 -17.54
C LEU A 357 6.14 11.70 -16.31
N TRP A 358 5.68 11.30 -15.13
CA TRP A 358 6.44 11.36 -13.89
C TRP A 358 7.72 10.53 -13.97
N GLY A 359 7.65 9.32 -14.53
CA GLY A 359 8.83 8.49 -14.76
C GLY A 359 9.87 9.16 -15.68
N ARG A 360 9.43 9.75 -16.78
CA ARG A 360 10.30 10.53 -17.67
C ARG A 360 10.92 11.73 -16.97
N TRP A 361 10.14 12.41 -16.15
CA TRP A 361 10.62 13.57 -15.39
C TRP A 361 11.67 13.19 -14.35
N VAL A 362 11.46 12.06 -13.63
CA VAL A 362 12.48 11.49 -12.73
C VAL A 362 13.76 11.17 -13.49
N ALA A 363 13.68 10.54 -14.64
CA ALA A 363 14.85 10.23 -15.47
C ALA A 363 15.61 11.50 -15.92
N ALA A 364 14.88 12.55 -16.33
CA ALA A 364 15.47 13.78 -16.86
C ALA A 364 16.02 14.70 -15.76
N LYS A 365 15.27 14.92 -14.67
CA LYS A 365 15.57 15.92 -13.64
C LYS A 365 15.94 15.34 -12.26
N GLY A 366 15.85 14.03 -12.12
CA GLY A 366 16.01 13.34 -10.84
C GLY A 366 14.72 13.30 -10.01
N PRO A 367 14.69 12.50 -8.93
CA PRO A 367 13.47 12.26 -8.16
C PRO A 367 13.03 13.45 -7.28
N LYS A 368 13.96 14.26 -6.76
CA LYS A 368 13.61 15.36 -5.84
C LYS A 368 12.60 16.36 -6.43
N PRO A 369 12.79 16.96 -7.62
CA PRO A 369 11.83 17.94 -8.16
C PRO A 369 10.46 17.30 -8.45
N VAL A 370 10.41 16.01 -8.82
CA VAL A 370 9.15 15.29 -9.05
C VAL A 370 8.42 15.06 -7.73
N MET A 371 9.15 14.73 -6.67
CA MET A 371 8.56 14.55 -5.33
C MET A 371 7.99 15.87 -4.79
N LEU A 372 8.71 16.98 -4.95
CA LEU A 372 8.23 18.31 -4.56
C LEU A 372 6.97 18.70 -5.35
N ALA A 373 6.97 18.53 -6.67
CA ALA A 373 5.80 18.79 -7.51
C ALA A 373 4.62 17.87 -7.12
N GLY A 374 4.89 16.58 -6.87
CA GLY A 374 3.88 15.63 -6.46
C GLY A 374 3.17 16.02 -5.17
N PHE A 375 3.92 16.38 -4.12
CA PHE A 375 3.33 16.86 -2.87
C PHE A 375 2.61 18.19 -3.02
N ALA A 376 3.14 19.12 -3.81
CA ALA A 376 2.47 20.40 -4.08
C ALA A 376 1.11 20.17 -4.76
N ILE A 377 1.08 19.34 -5.80
CA ILE A 377 -0.14 19.02 -6.55
C ILE A 377 -1.13 18.25 -5.66
N MET A 378 -0.66 17.28 -4.86
CA MET A 378 -1.47 16.54 -3.91
C MET A 378 -2.12 17.48 -2.88
N GLY A 379 -1.33 18.38 -2.29
CA GLY A 379 -1.80 19.33 -1.28
C GLY A 379 -2.79 20.35 -1.85
N LEU A 380 -2.54 20.88 -3.06
CA LEU A 380 -3.47 21.78 -3.75
C LEU A 380 -4.78 21.09 -4.10
N GLY A 381 -4.74 19.83 -4.55
CA GLY A 381 -5.93 19.04 -4.80
C GLY A 381 -6.74 18.80 -3.53
N ALA A 382 -6.09 18.40 -2.43
CA ALA A 382 -6.74 18.19 -1.15
C ALA A 382 -7.34 19.49 -0.55
N LEU A 383 -6.61 20.62 -0.68
CA LEU A 383 -7.15 21.93 -0.29
C LEU A 383 -8.34 22.34 -1.16
N GLY A 384 -8.29 22.04 -2.47
CA GLY A 384 -9.43 22.22 -3.36
C GLY A 384 -10.65 21.42 -2.91
N LEU A 385 -10.49 20.16 -2.50
CA LEU A 385 -11.56 19.34 -1.92
C LEU A 385 -12.11 19.93 -0.63
N ALA A 386 -11.25 20.51 0.22
CA ALA A 386 -11.71 21.18 1.45
C ALA A 386 -12.55 22.43 1.18
N LEU A 387 -12.21 23.18 0.12
CA LEU A 387 -12.88 24.45 -0.20
C LEU A 387 -14.07 24.28 -1.15
N PHE A 388 -14.01 23.30 -2.06
CA PHE A 388 -14.98 23.06 -3.12
C PHE A 388 -15.41 21.60 -3.10
N HIS A 389 -16.52 21.31 -2.45
CA HIS A 389 -17.07 19.96 -2.25
C HIS A 389 -18.60 19.92 -2.33
N ALA A 390 -19.20 20.99 -2.83
CA ALA A 390 -20.66 21.10 -2.91
C ALA A 390 -21.26 20.26 -4.04
N THR A 391 -20.48 19.93 -5.07
CA THR A 391 -20.92 19.16 -6.23
C THR A 391 -19.98 17.98 -6.53
N ILE A 392 -20.50 16.93 -7.15
CA ILE A 392 -19.70 15.78 -7.62
C ILE A 392 -18.60 16.22 -8.59
N VAL A 393 -18.89 17.21 -9.45
CA VAL A 393 -17.91 17.72 -10.43
C VAL A 393 -16.70 18.36 -9.71
N GLU A 394 -16.95 19.11 -8.64
CA GLU A 394 -15.89 19.68 -7.81
C GLU A 394 -15.04 18.58 -7.15
N LEU A 395 -15.71 17.56 -6.58
CA LEU A 395 -15.00 16.42 -6.01
C LEU A 395 -14.12 15.73 -7.07
N MET A 396 -14.63 15.44 -8.25
CA MET A 396 -13.86 14.84 -9.34
C MET A 396 -12.68 15.74 -9.75
N LEU A 397 -12.92 17.05 -9.92
CA LEU A 397 -11.93 18.01 -10.38
C LEU A 397 -10.72 18.09 -9.43
N PHE A 398 -10.96 18.11 -8.13
CA PHE A 398 -9.90 18.27 -7.13
C PHE A 398 -9.32 16.93 -6.63
N ALA A 399 -10.04 15.82 -6.74
CA ALA A 399 -9.50 14.48 -6.47
C ALA A 399 -8.42 14.09 -7.51
N ILE A 400 -8.59 14.48 -8.78
CA ILE A 400 -7.59 14.19 -9.84
C ILE A 400 -6.20 14.69 -9.46
N PRO A 401 -5.95 15.98 -9.24
CA PRO A 401 -4.61 16.46 -8.88
C PRO A 401 -4.11 15.83 -7.58
N SER A 402 -4.97 15.62 -6.59
CA SER A 402 -4.57 15.03 -5.32
C SER A 402 -3.99 13.61 -5.50
N LEU A 403 -4.65 12.74 -6.26
CA LEU A 403 -4.21 11.37 -6.49
C LEU A 403 -3.09 11.27 -7.54
N VAL A 404 -3.08 12.12 -8.57
CA VAL A 404 -1.98 12.23 -9.54
C VAL A 404 -0.69 12.68 -8.85
N GLY A 405 -0.79 13.64 -7.92
CA GLY A 405 0.33 14.06 -7.07
C GLY A 405 0.87 12.93 -6.19
N ASN A 406 -0.01 12.13 -5.59
CA ASN A 406 0.38 10.96 -4.79
C ASN A 406 1.20 9.96 -5.62
N VAL A 407 0.78 9.64 -6.84
CA VAL A 407 1.53 8.74 -7.75
C VAL A 407 2.88 9.33 -8.16
N ALA A 408 2.97 10.65 -8.36
CA ALA A 408 4.25 11.31 -8.64
C ALA A 408 5.25 11.08 -7.51
N VAL A 409 4.80 11.24 -6.25
CA VAL A 409 5.63 10.99 -5.07
C VAL A 409 6.02 9.52 -4.98
N LEU A 410 5.09 8.59 -5.20
CA LEU A 410 5.35 7.15 -5.18
C LEU A 410 6.46 6.75 -6.16
N ILE A 411 6.39 7.25 -7.40
CA ILE A 411 7.40 6.98 -8.44
C ILE A 411 8.73 7.61 -8.05
N ALA A 412 8.73 8.87 -7.61
CA ALA A 412 9.95 9.57 -7.21
C ALA A 412 10.62 8.89 -6.01
N MET A 413 9.87 8.52 -5.00
CA MET A 413 10.32 7.85 -3.78
C MET A 413 11.02 6.52 -4.07
N SER A 414 10.40 5.67 -4.89
CA SER A 414 11.00 4.40 -5.32
C SER A 414 12.34 4.62 -6.03
N ASN A 415 12.44 5.66 -6.87
CA ASN A 415 13.68 6.01 -7.55
C ASN A 415 14.74 6.60 -6.61
N VAL A 416 14.36 7.34 -5.55
CA VAL A 416 15.32 7.77 -4.51
C VAL A 416 15.98 6.56 -3.87
N ILE A 417 15.22 5.52 -3.51
CA ILE A 417 15.78 4.29 -2.92
C ILE A 417 16.74 3.62 -3.90
N VAL A 418 16.33 3.44 -5.16
CA VAL A 418 17.19 2.80 -6.19
C VAL A 418 18.49 3.58 -6.42
N LEU A 419 18.43 4.92 -6.38
CA LEU A 419 19.60 5.78 -6.58
C LEU A 419 20.50 5.88 -5.34
N THR A 420 19.98 5.62 -4.14
CA THR A 420 20.73 5.78 -2.89
C THR A 420 21.24 4.44 -2.36
N ALA A 421 20.45 3.39 -2.46
CA ALA A 421 20.77 2.06 -1.95
C ALA A 421 21.98 1.44 -2.64
N SER A 422 22.80 0.69 -1.88
CA SER A 422 23.80 -0.18 -2.48
C SER A 422 23.12 -1.36 -3.21
N PRO A 423 23.72 -1.95 -4.26
CA PRO A 423 23.15 -3.11 -4.94
C PRO A 423 22.85 -4.28 -3.99
N LYS A 424 23.67 -4.48 -2.95
CA LYS A 424 23.50 -5.53 -1.93
C LYS A 424 22.29 -5.27 -1.01
N ASP A 425 21.95 -4.01 -0.75
CA ASP A 425 20.90 -3.61 0.19
C ASP A 425 19.60 -3.18 -0.49
N LEU A 426 19.57 -3.13 -1.83
CA LEU A 426 18.45 -2.59 -2.60
C LEU A 426 17.12 -3.29 -2.27
N GLY A 427 17.13 -4.62 -2.18
CA GLY A 427 15.94 -5.41 -1.84
C GLY A 427 15.43 -5.10 -0.43
N ILE A 428 16.36 -5.02 0.56
CA ILE A 428 16.02 -4.71 1.96
C ILE A 428 15.45 -3.28 2.06
N GLN A 429 16.08 -2.31 1.40
CA GLN A 429 15.65 -0.92 1.47
C GLN A 429 14.33 -0.67 0.72
N THR A 430 14.10 -1.36 -0.39
CA THR A 430 12.81 -1.33 -1.10
C THR A 430 11.70 -1.97 -0.26
N GLY A 431 11.98 -3.11 0.38
CA GLY A 431 11.05 -3.77 1.30
C GLY A 431 10.72 -2.91 2.51
N MET A 432 11.72 -2.28 3.11
CA MET A 432 11.54 -1.33 4.22
C MET A 432 10.65 -0.15 3.80
N ASN A 433 10.90 0.44 2.64
CA ASN A 433 10.10 1.53 2.11
C ASN A 433 8.63 1.13 1.87
N GLN A 434 8.42 -0.08 1.35
CA GLN A 434 7.07 -0.64 1.21
C GLN A 434 6.38 -0.83 2.57
N THR A 435 7.11 -1.29 3.60
CA THR A 435 6.60 -1.43 4.96
C THR A 435 6.15 -0.08 5.53
N PHE A 436 6.97 0.97 5.39
CA PHE A 436 6.61 2.32 5.83
C PHE A 436 5.36 2.85 5.11
N ARG A 437 5.24 2.62 3.80
CA ARG A 437 4.05 3.00 3.03
C ARG A 437 2.81 2.25 3.53
N ASN A 438 2.91 0.95 3.78
CA ASN A 438 1.81 0.14 4.26
C ASN A 438 1.37 0.56 5.69
N LEU A 439 2.33 0.95 6.56
CA LEU A 439 2.01 1.55 7.86
C LEU A 439 1.08 2.76 7.70
N GLY A 440 1.45 3.68 6.81
CA GLY A 440 0.60 4.84 6.50
C GLY A 440 -0.75 4.45 5.92
N SER A 441 -0.76 3.51 4.99
CA SER A 441 -1.99 3.03 4.34
C SER A 441 -2.98 2.41 5.32
N ALA A 442 -2.50 1.70 6.35
CA ALA A 442 -3.37 1.11 7.37
C ALA A 442 -4.00 2.17 8.30
N VAL A 443 -3.31 3.28 8.53
CA VAL A 443 -3.80 4.39 9.39
C VAL A 443 -4.88 5.22 8.67
N GLY A 444 -4.75 5.45 7.36
CA GLY A 444 -5.64 6.32 6.58
C GLY A 444 -7.13 6.02 6.74
N PRO A 445 -7.59 4.77 6.48
CA PRO A 445 -9.00 4.39 6.61
C PRO A 445 -9.55 4.59 8.03
N VAL A 446 -8.76 4.23 9.05
CA VAL A 446 -9.16 4.37 10.45
C VAL A 446 -9.34 5.85 10.81
N LEU A 447 -8.39 6.72 10.41
CA LEU A 447 -8.54 8.17 10.62
C LEU A 447 -9.78 8.72 9.93
N ALA A 448 -10.05 8.31 8.68
CA ALA A 448 -11.23 8.74 7.95
C ALA A 448 -12.52 8.37 8.71
N ALA A 449 -12.66 7.09 9.10
CA ALA A 449 -13.84 6.64 9.81
C ALA A 449 -13.98 7.24 11.21
N THR A 450 -12.88 7.33 11.96
CA THR A 450 -12.87 7.91 13.31
C THR A 450 -13.31 9.37 13.30
N LEU A 451 -12.77 10.18 12.38
CA LEU A 451 -13.10 11.60 12.29
C LEU A 451 -14.53 11.80 11.77
N THR A 452 -14.97 11.06 10.74
CA THR A 452 -16.36 11.16 10.27
C THR A 452 -17.36 10.76 11.36
N ALA A 453 -17.09 9.72 12.13
CA ALA A 453 -17.93 9.30 13.25
C ALA A 453 -17.91 10.29 14.42
N SER A 454 -16.76 10.95 14.69
CA SER A 454 -16.63 11.96 15.76
C SER A 454 -17.42 13.25 15.45
N PHE A 455 -17.63 13.57 14.18
CA PHE A 455 -18.40 14.72 13.72
C PHE A 455 -19.74 14.29 13.13
N ALA A 456 -20.46 13.39 13.81
CA ALA A 456 -21.78 12.96 13.36
C ALA A 456 -22.85 14.02 13.65
N THR A 457 -23.86 14.08 12.76
CA THR A 457 -25.06 14.92 12.92
C THR A 457 -26.30 14.06 12.70
N THR A 458 -27.44 14.47 13.28
CA THR A 458 -28.70 13.76 13.09
C THR A 458 -29.52 14.44 12.00
N ILE A 459 -29.89 13.70 10.98
CA ILE A 459 -30.82 14.14 9.94
C ILE A 459 -32.14 13.37 10.06
N LEU A 460 -33.23 13.98 9.60
CA LEU A 460 -34.54 13.35 9.51
C LEU A 460 -34.75 12.77 8.11
N LEU A 461 -34.59 11.46 7.96
CA LEU A 461 -34.80 10.77 6.70
C LEU A 461 -36.28 10.42 6.52
N ARG A 462 -36.92 10.92 5.48
CA ARG A 462 -38.30 10.56 5.12
C ARG A 462 -38.27 9.34 4.22
N VAL A 463 -38.61 8.17 4.77
CA VAL A 463 -38.66 6.88 4.05
C VAL A 463 -40.01 6.58 3.42
N ALA A 464 -41.08 7.30 3.83
CA ALA A 464 -42.42 7.14 3.28
C ALA A 464 -43.18 8.47 3.27
N PRO A 465 -44.24 8.62 2.41
CA PRO A 465 -45.10 9.79 2.42
C PRO A 465 -45.84 9.97 3.78
N PRO A 466 -46.32 11.18 4.11
CA PRO A 466 -47.16 11.38 5.28
C PRO A 466 -48.35 10.39 5.27
N PRO A 467 -48.78 9.88 6.44
CA PRO A 467 -48.48 10.33 7.81
C PRO A 467 -47.26 9.66 8.50
N VAL A 468 -46.43 8.89 7.79
CA VAL A 468 -45.27 8.24 8.41
C VAL A 468 -44.26 9.29 8.83
N PRO A 469 -43.88 9.35 10.12
CA PRO A 469 -42.91 10.32 10.61
C PRO A 469 -41.52 10.04 10.04
N PRO A 470 -40.71 11.08 9.80
CA PRO A 470 -39.31 10.89 9.40
C PRO A 470 -38.52 10.16 10.48
N ILE A 471 -37.60 9.31 10.07
CA ILE A 471 -36.73 8.57 10.99
C ILE A 471 -35.46 9.38 11.23
N PRO A 472 -35.05 9.65 12.49
CA PRO A 472 -33.78 10.27 12.78
C PRO A 472 -32.66 9.26 12.50
N ILE A 473 -31.72 9.62 11.61
CA ILE A 473 -30.50 8.85 11.34
C ILE A 473 -29.28 9.70 11.65
N SER A 474 -28.24 9.08 12.19
CA SER A 474 -26.94 9.70 12.40
C SER A 474 -26.09 9.55 11.15
N VAL A 475 -25.61 10.68 10.62
CA VAL A 475 -24.73 10.72 9.44
C VAL A 475 -23.51 11.59 9.75
N PRO A 476 -22.36 11.38 9.10
CA PRO A 476 -21.22 12.27 9.24
C PRO A 476 -21.56 13.70 8.84
N ALA A 477 -21.18 14.68 9.64
CA ALA A 477 -21.32 16.08 9.28
C ALA A 477 -20.28 16.48 8.22
N ILE A 478 -20.62 17.45 7.37
CA ILE A 478 -19.70 17.97 6.35
C ILE A 478 -18.37 18.45 6.93
N THR A 479 -18.40 18.99 8.16
CA THR A 479 -17.20 19.41 8.89
C THR A 479 -16.17 18.30 9.05
N GLY A 480 -16.61 17.05 9.30
CA GLY A 480 -15.71 15.89 9.40
C GLY A 480 -14.97 15.63 8.09
N PHE A 481 -15.65 15.75 6.96
CA PHE A 481 -15.04 15.57 5.63
C PHE A 481 -14.05 16.70 5.31
N VAL A 482 -14.41 17.96 5.61
CA VAL A 482 -13.53 19.11 5.40
C VAL A 482 -12.23 18.96 6.19
N ILE A 483 -12.31 18.59 7.48
CA ILE A 483 -11.14 18.34 8.32
C ILE A 483 -10.25 17.24 7.72
N LEU A 484 -10.82 16.19 7.14
CA LEU A 484 -10.06 15.10 6.51
C LEU A 484 -9.32 15.57 5.25
N PHE A 485 -9.95 16.43 4.45
CA PHE A 485 -9.29 17.03 3.29
C PHE A 485 -8.19 18.02 3.71
N GLU A 486 -8.43 18.84 4.73
CA GLU A 486 -7.42 19.73 5.32
C GLU A 486 -6.25 18.94 5.92
N LEU A 487 -6.54 17.83 6.63
CA LEU A 487 -5.51 16.94 7.16
C LEU A 487 -4.66 16.36 6.03
N THR A 488 -5.28 15.96 4.92
CA THR A 488 -4.55 15.45 3.75
C THR A 488 -3.66 16.54 3.14
N ALA A 489 -4.14 17.78 3.06
CA ALA A 489 -3.34 18.91 2.60
C ALA A 489 -2.17 19.18 3.55
N ALA A 490 -2.42 19.17 4.87
CA ALA A 490 -1.37 19.36 5.88
C ALA A 490 -0.28 18.27 5.81
N VAL A 491 -0.69 17.01 5.67
CA VAL A 491 0.23 15.87 5.50
C VAL A 491 1.05 16.03 4.21
N ALA A 492 0.46 16.50 3.13
CA ALA A 492 1.18 16.80 1.88
C ALA A 492 2.20 17.95 2.06
N VAL A 493 1.87 18.99 2.82
CA VAL A 493 2.82 20.08 3.15
C VAL A 493 4.00 19.54 3.98
N VAL A 494 3.76 18.68 4.96
CA VAL A 494 4.84 18.03 5.72
C VAL A 494 5.76 17.25 4.80
N GLY A 495 5.19 16.44 3.88
CA GLY A 495 5.96 15.68 2.88
C GLY A 495 6.77 16.59 1.95
N LEU A 496 6.18 17.71 1.52
CA LEU A 496 6.86 18.74 0.70
C LEU A 496 8.07 19.30 1.45
N VAL A 497 7.88 19.75 2.68
CA VAL A 497 8.95 20.33 3.53
C VAL A 497 10.08 19.33 3.75
N LEU A 498 9.75 18.09 4.11
CA LEU A 498 10.74 17.02 4.26
C LEU A 498 11.51 16.77 2.96
N SER A 499 10.82 16.81 1.82
CA SER A 499 11.42 16.57 0.50
C SER A 499 12.39 17.68 0.07
N LEU A 500 12.30 18.90 0.60
CA LEU A 500 13.32 19.93 0.42
C LEU A 500 14.69 19.47 0.91
N GLY A 501 14.70 18.63 1.95
CA GLY A 501 15.88 18.01 2.51
C GLY A 501 16.58 16.98 1.61
N LEU A 502 15.96 16.45 0.57
CA LEU A 502 16.56 15.42 -0.30
C LEU A 502 17.79 15.95 -1.06
N ARG A 503 18.79 15.08 -1.19
CA ARG A 503 19.87 15.28 -2.19
C ARG A 503 19.41 14.70 -3.51
N ASN A 504 19.47 15.48 -4.59
CA ASN A 504 18.99 15.06 -5.90
C ASN A 504 20.09 14.29 -6.65
N TYR A 505 19.94 12.99 -6.77
CA TYR A 505 20.80 12.11 -7.55
C TYR A 505 20.19 11.82 -8.92
N ARG A 506 21.04 11.52 -9.92
CA ARG A 506 20.61 11.18 -11.28
C ARG A 506 21.46 10.03 -11.80
N PHE A 507 20.90 9.23 -12.72
CA PHE A 507 21.72 8.37 -13.57
C PHE A 507 22.33 9.21 -14.69
N ARG A 508 23.62 8.99 -14.98
CA ARG A 508 24.28 9.47 -16.19
C ARG A 508 23.92 8.57 -17.37
N ALA A 509 24.15 9.06 -18.62
CA ALA A 509 23.91 8.29 -19.84
C ALA A 509 24.73 6.98 -19.90
N ASP A 510 25.87 6.95 -19.21
CA ASP A 510 26.75 5.79 -19.04
C ASP A 510 26.28 4.78 -17.97
N GLY A 511 25.12 5.04 -17.33
CA GLY A 511 24.57 4.20 -16.24
C GLY A 511 25.19 4.46 -14.88
N THR A 512 26.17 5.39 -14.76
CA THR A 512 26.77 5.75 -13.47
C THR A 512 25.89 6.73 -12.69
N ARG A 513 26.06 6.78 -11.35
CA ARG A 513 25.32 7.69 -10.48
C ARG A 513 26.01 9.05 -10.40
N ALA A 514 25.34 10.13 -10.79
CA ALA A 514 25.84 11.49 -10.60
C ALA A 514 25.40 12.02 -9.23
N GLY A 515 26.36 12.52 -8.44
CA GLY A 515 26.09 13.18 -7.14
C GLY A 515 25.95 12.25 -5.94
N ALA A 516 26.03 10.92 -6.12
CA ALA A 516 26.06 10.00 -5.00
C ALA A 516 27.43 10.04 -4.29
N PRO A 517 27.50 9.99 -2.95
CA PRO A 517 28.77 9.80 -2.26
C PRO A 517 29.40 8.46 -2.68
N SER A 518 30.74 8.41 -2.80
CA SER A 518 31.47 7.16 -3.00
C SER A 518 31.11 6.18 -1.88
N THR A 519 30.60 4.99 -2.25
CA THR A 519 30.09 4.01 -1.25
C THR A 519 31.18 3.12 -0.67
N ALA A 520 32.46 3.36 -0.99
CA ALA A 520 33.58 2.61 -0.42
C ALA A 520 34.39 3.51 0.53
N PRO A 521 34.54 3.16 1.81
CA PRO A 521 35.56 3.76 2.66
C PRO A 521 36.94 3.31 2.11
N GLY A 522 37.67 4.22 1.44
CA GLY A 522 39.03 3.95 0.98
C GLY A 522 39.29 3.97 -0.53
N GLU A 523 38.27 4.12 -1.39
CA GLU A 523 38.53 4.37 -2.81
C GLU A 523 38.84 5.85 -3.06
N PRO A 524 40.02 6.19 -3.62
CA PRO A 524 40.32 7.56 -4.02
C PRO A 524 39.33 8.01 -5.12
N ALA A 525 38.87 9.24 -5.03
CA ALA A 525 38.00 9.86 -6.03
C ALA A 525 38.62 9.66 -7.43
N ALA A 526 37.92 8.96 -8.33
CA ALA A 526 38.37 8.76 -9.69
C ALA A 526 38.66 10.11 -10.35
N ARG A 527 39.86 10.30 -10.87
CA ARG A 527 40.26 11.50 -11.60
C ARG A 527 39.44 11.58 -12.90
N PRO A 528 39.04 12.76 -13.33
CA PRO A 528 38.34 12.91 -14.61
C PRO A 528 39.23 12.38 -15.75
N GLY A 529 38.78 11.28 -16.39
CA GLY A 529 39.46 10.73 -17.57
C GLY A 529 40.05 9.32 -17.39
N GLU A 530 40.05 8.71 -16.20
CA GLU A 530 40.49 7.33 -16.04
C GLU A 530 39.33 6.34 -16.27
N PRO A 531 39.52 5.27 -17.09
CA PRO A 531 38.52 4.22 -17.24
C PRO A 531 38.35 3.48 -15.90
N ALA A 532 37.09 3.16 -15.54
CA ALA A 532 36.76 2.46 -14.31
C ALA A 532 37.53 1.14 -14.23
N PRO A 533 38.14 0.78 -13.06
CA PRO A 533 38.82 -0.48 -12.88
C PRO A 533 37.84 -1.64 -13.08
N ALA A 534 38.25 -2.66 -13.83
CA ALA A 534 37.49 -3.88 -14.00
C ALA A 534 37.31 -4.56 -12.65
N VAL A 535 36.06 -4.80 -12.27
CA VAL A 535 35.73 -5.52 -11.03
C VAL A 535 36.27 -6.95 -11.16
N SER A 536 37.27 -7.29 -10.33
CA SER A 536 37.82 -8.64 -10.30
C SER A 536 36.80 -9.63 -9.72
N ALA A 537 36.75 -10.85 -10.28
CA ALA A 537 35.82 -11.90 -9.87
C ALA A 537 35.98 -12.35 -8.40
N ASP A 538 37.03 -11.95 -7.71
CA ASP A 538 37.38 -12.39 -6.36
C ASP A 538 36.66 -11.64 -5.21
N GLN A 539 35.79 -10.67 -5.51
CA GLN A 539 35.04 -9.92 -4.47
C GLN A 539 33.66 -10.56 -4.13
N TRP A 540 33.40 -11.78 -4.60
CA TRP A 540 32.12 -12.46 -4.46
C TRP A 540 32.16 -13.76 -3.65
N THR A 541 33.22 -14.01 -2.88
CA THR A 541 33.27 -15.13 -1.90
C THR A 541 32.80 -14.69 -0.52
#